data_e574ecc6b6e751393021ffe8a7223692
#
_entry.id   e574ecc6b6e751393021ffe8a7223692
#
_cell.length_a   1.000
_cell.length_b   1.000
_cell.length_c   1.000
_cell.angle_alpha   90.00
_cell.angle_beta   90.00
_cell.angle_gamma   90.00
#
_symmetry.space_group_name_H-M   'P 1'
#
loop_
_entity.id
_entity.type
_entity.pdbx_description
1 polymer ?
#
loop_
_entity_poly.entity_id
_entity_poly.type
_entity_poly.pdbx_seq_one_letter_code
_entity_poly.pdbx_strand_id
1 'polypeptide(L)'
;LANGAWTKRFQVGWSALNGLTAATLVREGFHGASEALEGRHGFMRAYAPNPTPERVVQDLGTAFELMQTAVKPYPSCRYGHAGVDAALALRAEHNLRPEEIDGITLGLPKSGMLLVGEPAAKKADPRNVVDGQFSGPFVIAAALATGAMGWDSYRLLEDSTVRALLPKVRCVMDPEIEAEFPANMSGKVTIDARGQTFSKKIVVPKGEPSNFLTEAELRAKFAGLTDAVLGADRAARLADAVLAIDTTADVASLMRLAAPLISARLAGD
;
A
#
# COMPACT_ATOMS: atom_id res chain seq x y z
N LEU A 1 8.25 -4.28 12.07
CA LEU A 1 8.74 -3.59 10.86
C LEU A 1 10.26 -3.44 10.89
N ALA A 2 10.83 -3.07 12.05
CA ALA A 2 12.26 -2.76 12.17
C ALA A 2 13.20 -3.92 11.85
N ASN A 3 12.74 -5.16 11.95
CA ASN A 3 13.58 -6.37 11.85
C ASN A 3 13.12 -7.31 10.73
N GLY A 4 12.41 -6.81 9.71
CA GLY A 4 11.83 -7.63 8.65
C GLY A 4 10.68 -8.54 9.14
N ALA A 5 10.12 -8.26 10.32
CA ALA A 5 9.09 -9.09 10.94
C ALA A 5 7.78 -9.11 10.15
N TRP A 6 7.13 -10.26 10.11
CA TRP A 6 5.87 -10.49 9.41
C TRP A 6 4.62 -10.18 10.24
N THR A 7 4.79 -9.70 11.47
CA THR A 7 3.71 -9.40 12.42
C THR A 7 2.61 -8.53 11.80
N LYS A 8 2.97 -7.52 10.99
CA LYS A 8 1.99 -6.67 10.31
C LYS A 8 1.04 -7.46 9.38
N ARG A 9 1.54 -8.48 8.70
CA ARG A 9 0.72 -9.36 7.83
C ARG A 9 -0.12 -10.32 8.66
N PHE A 10 0.45 -10.85 9.73
CA PHE A 10 -0.21 -11.76 10.66
C PHE A 10 -1.40 -11.11 11.36
N GLN A 11 -1.30 -9.85 11.79
CA GLN A 11 -2.36 -9.15 12.52
C GLN A 11 -3.71 -9.17 11.79
N VAL A 12 -3.72 -8.93 10.47
CA VAL A 12 -4.95 -8.91 9.68
C VAL A 12 -5.58 -10.31 9.60
N GLY A 13 -4.76 -11.33 9.33
CA GLY A 13 -5.21 -12.73 9.31
C GLY A 13 -5.72 -13.20 10.68
N TRP A 14 -5.07 -12.79 11.75
CA TRP A 14 -5.49 -13.10 13.11
C TRP A 14 -6.86 -12.49 13.47
N SER A 15 -7.10 -11.25 13.07
CA SER A 15 -8.41 -10.60 13.25
C SER A 15 -9.52 -11.33 12.49
N ALA A 16 -9.25 -11.76 11.24
CA ALA A 16 -10.20 -12.54 10.45
C ALA A 16 -10.49 -13.91 11.09
N LEU A 17 -9.46 -14.61 11.59
CA LEU A 17 -9.61 -15.88 12.31
C LEU A 17 -10.48 -15.72 13.55
N ASN A 18 -10.26 -14.65 14.35
CA ASN A 18 -11.08 -14.38 15.52
C ASN A 18 -12.55 -14.17 15.17
N GLY A 19 -12.84 -13.45 14.08
CA GLY A 19 -14.21 -13.26 13.59
C GLY A 19 -14.89 -14.58 13.21
N LEU A 20 -14.20 -15.45 12.45
CA LEU A 20 -14.69 -16.78 12.08
C LEU A 20 -14.91 -17.67 13.31
N THR A 21 -13.99 -17.62 14.27
CA THR A 21 -14.08 -18.39 15.53
C THR A 21 -15.31 -17.93 16.32
N ALA A 22 -15.51 -16.63 16.48
CA ALA A 22 -16.65 -16.08 17.20
C ALA A 22 -17.98 -16.49 16.53
N ALA A 23 -18.09 -16.36 15.21
CA ALA A 23 -19.28 -16.77 14.46
C ALA A 23 -19.56 -18.29 14.60
N THR A 24 -18.50 -19.11 14.59
CA THR A 24 -18.64 -20.56 14.79
C THR A 24 -19.12 -20.88 16.19
N LEU A 25 -18.57 -20.25 17.21
CA LEU A 25 -19.02 -20.44 18.60
C LEU A 25 -20.50 -20.10 18.78
N VAL A 26 -20.95 -18.96 18.23
CA VAL A 26 -22.37 -18.56 18.29
C VAL A 26 -23.26 -19.58 17.57
N ARG A 27 -22.84 -20.08 16.42
CA ARG A 27 -23.58 -21.12 15.71
C ARG A 27 -23.74 -22.41 16.52
N GLU A 28 -22.76 -22.74 17.36
CA GLU A 28 -22.79 -23.90 18.27
C GLU A 28 -23.45 -23.58 19.63
N GLY A 29 -24.13 -22.43 19.76
CA GLY A 29 -24.92 -22.06 20.93
C GLY A 29 -24.19 -21.27 22.01
N PHE A 30 -23.00 -20.75 21.75
CA PHE A 30 -22.32 -19.87 22.68
C PHE A 30 -23.05 -18.52 22.81
N HIS A 31 -23.32 -18.09 24.03
CA HIS A 31 -23.96 -16.81 24.32
C HIS A 31 -22.94 -15.74 24.65
N GLY A 32 -22.83 -14.72 23.79
CA GLY A 32 -22.04 -13.53 24.04
C GLY A 32 -22.80 -12.48 24.86
N ALA A 33 -22.09 -11.42 25.28
CA ALA A 33 -22.72 -10.28 25.96
C ALA A 33 -23.62 -9.51 24.98
N SER A 34 -24.90 -9.27 25.38
CA SER A 34 -25.88 -8.56 24.56
C SER A 34 -25.52 -7.07 24.32
N GLU A 35 -24.84 -6.44 25.29
CA GLU A 35 -24.46 -5.04 25.26
C GLU A 35 -22.95 -4.86 25.09
N ALA A 36 -22.31 -5.70 24.27
CA ALA A 36 -20.85 -5.71 24.09
C ALA A 36 -20.29 -4.40 23.51
N LEU A 37 -21.06 -3.65 22.74
CA LEU A 37 -20.65 -2.39 22.11
C LEU A 37 -20.99 -1.18 22.96
N GLU A 38 -22.28 -0.95 23.27
CA GLU A 38 -22.83 0.27 23.90
C GLU A 38 -22.95 0.19 25.43
N GLY A 39 -22.91 -1.00 26.00
CA GLY A 39 -23.12 -1.24 27.42
C GLY A 39 -22.10 -0.51 28.32
N ARG A 40 -22.43 -0.45 29.63
CA ARG A 40 -21.60 0.24 30.64
C ARG A 40 -20.13 -0.18 30.61
N HIS A 41 -19.84 -1.46 30.30
CA HIS A 41 -18.52 -2.04 30.20
C HIS A 41 -18.18 -2.44 28.75
N GLY A 42 -18.95 -1.89 27.78
CA GLY A 42 -18.81 -2.20 26.36
C GLY A 42 -17.64 -1.50 25.68
N PHE A 43 -17.40 -1.91 24.44
CA PHE A 43 -16.29 -1.43 23.61
C PHE A 43 -16.23 0.10 23.50
N MET A 44 -17.38 0.75 23.27
CA MET A 44 -17.40 2.21 23.05
C MET A 44 -16.87 2.97 24.27
N ARG A 45 -17.27 2.56 25.48
CA ARG A 45 -16.82 3.20 26.71
C ARG A 45 -15.37 2.88 27.08
N ALA A 46 -14.87 1.73 26.63
CA ALA A 46 -13.48 1.38 26.84
C ALA A 46 -12.51 2.26 26.02
N TYR A 47 -12.96 2.76 24.87
CA TYR A 47 -12.12 3.50 23.92
C TYR A 47 -12.46 4.98 23.77
N ALA A 48 -13.63 5.42 24.21
CA ALA A 48 -14.06 6.82 24.13
C ALA A 48 -14.60 7.33 25.47
N PRO A 49 -14.10 8.46 25.99
CA PRO A 49 -14.60 9.03 27.26
C PRO A 49 -16.10 9.37 27.21
N ASN A 50 -16.57 9.88 26.06
CA ASN A 50 -17.96 10.28 25.83
C ASN A 50 -18.43 9.66 24.49
N PRO A 51 -18.77 8.36 24.45
CA PRO A 51 -19.25 7.72 23.24
C PRO A 51 -20.63 8.22 22.84
N THR A 52 -20.87 8.32 21.55
CA THR A 52 -22.17 8.67 20.95
C THR A 52 -22.65 7.47 20.12
N PRO A 53 -23.32 6.46 20.70
CA PRO A 53 -23.70 5.23 20.02
C PRO A 53 -24.53 5.44 18.76
N GLU A 54 -25.37 6.48 18.76
CA GLU A 54 -26.26 6.83 17.63
C GLU A 54 -25.48 7.12 16.35
N ARG A 55 -24.25 7.64 16.47
CA ARG A 55 -23.38 7.93 15.31
C ARG A 55 -22.91 6.67 14.59
N VAL A 56 -22.90 5.52 15.25
CA VAL A 56 -22.46 4.25 14.65
C VAL A 56 -23.43 3.76 13.57
N VAL A 57 -24.72 4.07 13.75
CA VAL A 57 -25.80 3.69 12.83
C VAL A 57 -26.31 4.85 11.97
N GLN A 58 -25.71 6.04 12.14
CA GLN A 58 -26.07 7.21 11.36
C GLN A 58 -25.84 6.93 9.87
N ASP A 59 -26.82 7.26 9.05
CA ASP A 59 -26.79 7.08 7.59
C ASP A 59 -26.54 5.63 7.12
N LEU A 60 -26.80 4.64 7.98
CA LEU A 60 -26.65 3.23 7.65
C LEU A 60 -27.51 2.88 6.42
N GLY A 61 -26.91 2.28 5.41
CA GLY A 61 -27.54 1.91 4.14
C GLY A 61 -27.64 3.05 3.11
N THR A 62 -27.23 4.26 3.44
CA THR A 62 -27.21 5.42 2.53
C THR A 62 -25.82 5.99 2.31
N ALA A 63 -24.96 6.02 3.34
CA ALA A 63 -23.57 6.43 3.26
C ALA A 63 -22.65 5.22 3.47
N PHE A 64 -21.68 5.05 2.58
CA PHE A 64 -20.71 3.94 2.61
C PHE A 64 -19.30 4.52 2.76
N GLU A 65 -18.75 4.50 3.96
CA GLU A 65 -17.40 4.99 4.26
C GLU A 65 -16.29 4.23 3.48
N LEU A 66 -16.60 3.03 2.97
CA LEU A 66 -15.70 2.29 2.09
C LEU A 66 -15.28 3.11 0.87
N MET A 67 -16.17 3.97 0.37
CA MET A 67 -15.87 4.85 -0.77
C MET A 67 -14.82 5.92 -0.46
N GLN A 68 -14.56 6.18 0.84
CA GLN A 68 -13.50 7.07 1.32
C GLN A 68 -12.19 6.33 1.61
N THR A 69 -12.12 5.04 1.27
CA THR A 69 -10.92 4.23 1.51
C THR A 69 -9.95 4.33 0.34
N ALA A 70 -8.72 4.76 0.63
CA ALA A 70 -7.66 4.79 -0.36
C ALA A 70 -7.16 3.39 -0.74
N VAL A 71 -6.84 3.17 -2.00
CA VAL A 71 -6.20 1.95 -2.53
C VAL A 71 -4.74 2.23 -2.87
N LYS A 72 -3.82 1.48 -2.31
CA LYS A 72 -2.39 1.62 -2.61
C LYS A 72 -2.06 1.16 -4.04
N PRO A 73 -1.58 2.04 -4.93
CA PRO A 73 -1.07 1.60 -6.23
C PRO A 73 0.26 0.87 -6.12
N TYR A 74 1.08 1.22 -5.12
CA TYR A 74 2.40 0.66 -4.89
C TYR A 74 2.44 -0.20 -3.64
N PRO A 75 3.09 -1.38 -3.65
CA PRO A 75 3.15 -2.31 -2.52
C PRO A 75 4.17 -1.88 -1.46
N SER A 76 4.15 -0.63 -1.04
CA SER A 76 5.10 -0.01 -0.11
C SER A 76 4.44 0.78 1.01
N CYS A 77 5.22 1.39 1.87
CA CYS A 77 4.73 2.32 2.87
C CYS A 77 4.14 3.56 2.20
N ARG A 78 2.93 3.98 2.65
CA ARG A 78 2.19 5.07 2.04
C ARG A 78 2.94 6.39 1.97
N TYR A 79 3.79 6.70 2.94
CA TYR A 79 4.61 7.92 2.94
C TYR A 79 5.56 8.04 1.74
N GLY A 80 5.85 6.93 1.04
CA GLY A 80 6.64 6.96 -0.18
C GLY A 80 5.84 7.20 -1.46
N HIS A 81 4.49 7.09 -1.44
CA HIS A 81 3.69 7.03 -2.67
C HIS A 81 3.73 8.33 -3.47
N ALA A 82 3.53 9.49 -2.82
CA ALA A 82 3.64 10.78 -3.51
C ALA A 82 5.02 11.00 -4.12
N GLY A 83 6.07 10.51 -3.43
CA GLY A 83 7.44 10.53 -3.97
C GLY A 83 7.58 9.62 -5.19
N VAL A 84 6.97 8.43 -5.20
CA VAL A 84 6.98 7.54 -6.38
C VAL A 84 6.24 8.18 -7.55
N ASP A 85 5.05 8.76 -7.32
CA ASP A 85 4.31 9.49 -8.35
C ASP A 85 5.14 10.62 -8.95
N ALA A 86 5.80 11.42 -8.09
CA ALA A 86 6.67 12.52 -8.53
C ALA A 86 7.87 12.03 -9.33
N ALA A 87 8.54 10.97 -8.86
CA ALA A 87 9.70 10.39 -9.53
C ALA A 87 9.35 9.82 -10.92
N LEU A 88 8.24 9.08 -11.02
CA LEU A 88 7.73 8.54 -12.28
C LEU A 88 7.36 9.65 -13.26
N ALA A 89 6.70 10.69 -12.78
CA ALA A 89 6.33 11.84 -13.59
C ALA A 89 7.56 12.59 -14.12
N LEU A 90 8.53 12.93 -13.24
CA LEU A 90 9.78 13.60 -13.65
C LEU A 90 10.58 12.76 -14.65
N ARG A 91 10.66 11.43 -14.42
CA ARG A 91 11.31 10.50 -15.35
C ARG A 91 10.68 10.57 -16.74
N ALA A 92 9.35 10.53 -16.81
CA ALA A 92 8.62 10.57 -18.08
C ALA A 92 8.69 11.96 -18.75
N GLU A 93 8.45 13.04 -18.01
CA GLU A 93 8.41 14.42 -18.52
C GLU A 93 9.76 14.87 -19.09
N HIS A 94 10.87 14.45 -18.47
CA HIS A 94 12.21 14.85 -18.84
C HIS A 94 13.03 13.73 -19.48
N ASN A 95 12.44 12.56 -19.74
CA ASN A 95 13.10 11.38 -20.27
C ASN A 95 14.43 11.08 -19.53
N LEU A 96 14.38 11.10 -18.20
CA LEU A 96 15.56 10.89 -17.35
C LEU A 96 15.98 9.42 -17.38
N ARG A 97 17.28 9.20 -17.58
CA ARG A 97 17.89 7.87 -17.48
C ARG A 97 18.65 7.75 -16.15
N PRO A 98 18.67 6.56 -15.53
CA PRO A 98 19.30 6.34 -14.22
C PRO A 98 20.75 6.80 -14.13
N GLU A 99 21.53 6.60 -15.19
CA GLU A 99 22.95 6.96 -15.28
C GLU A 99 23.20 8.47 -15.33
N GLU A 100 22.20 9.26 -15.72
CA GLU A 100 22.29 10.73 -15.80
C GLU A 100 21.98 11.44 -14.48
N ILE A 101 21.52 10.68 -13.47
CA ILE A 101 21.10 11.25 -12.19
C ILE A 101 22.30 11.39 -11.27
N ASP A 102 22.53 12.62 -10.78
CA ASP A 102 23.61 12.97 -9.86
C ASP A 102 23.16 12.90 -8.40
N GLY A 103 21.92 13.35 -8.11
CA GLY A 103 21.36 13.38 -6.78
C GLY A 103 19.83 13.39 -6.77
N ILE A 104 19.24 12.88 -5.69
CA ILE A 104 17.80 12.84 -5.49
C ILE A 104 17.47 13.26 -4.06
N THR A 105 16.52 14.17 -3.90
CA THR A 105 15.98 14.52 -2.58
C THR A 105 14.51 14.13 -2.53
N LEU A 106 14.13 13.31 -1.53
CA LEU A 106 12.76 12.96 -1.22
C LEU A 106 12.30 13.73 0.01
N GLY A 107 11.42 14.71 -0.19
CA GLY A 107 10.77 15.50 0.86
C GLY A 107 9.59 14.75 1.46
N LEU A 108 9.58 14.61 2.79
CA LEU A 108 8.63 13.84 3.57
C LEU A 108 8.13 14.64 4.78
N PRO A 109 6.94 14.33 5.34
CA PRO A 109 6.56 14.81 6.66
C PRO A 109 7.41 14.09 7.73
N LYS A 110 7.47 14.66 8.93
CA LYS A 110 8.21 14.09 10.09
C LYS A 110 7.85 12.60 10.34
N SER A 111 6.56 12.28 10.29
CA SER A 111 6.10 10.89 10.45
C SER A 111 6.59 9.97 9.33
N GLY A 112 6.73 10.50 8.11
CA GLY A 112 7.29 9.79 6.96
C GLY A 112 8.79 9.53 7.16
N MET A 113 9.54 10.50 7.66
CA MET A 113 10.96 10.32 7.99
C MET A 113 11.18 9.15 8.94
N LEU A 114 10.41 9.07 10.03
CA LEU A 114 10.51 7.98 11.02
C LEU A 114 10.29 6.59 10.41
N LEU A 115 9.44 6.47 9.38
CA LEU A 115 9.07 5.16 8.82
C LEU A 115 9.90 4.77 7.59
N VAL A 116 10.16 5.71 6.68
CA VAL A 116 10.80 5.40 5.40
C VAL A 116 12.14 6.12 5.16
N GLY A 117 12.46 7.16 5.94
CA GLY A 117 13.70 7.93 5.81
C GLY A 117 14.79 7.55 6.81
N GLU A 118 14.41 7.10 8.02
CA GLU A 118 15.33 6.88 9.14
C GLU A 118 15.33 5.43 9.66
N PRO A 119 16.47 4.94 10.18
CA PRO A 119 17.81 5.51 10.09
C PRO A 119 18.33 5.48 8.65
N ALA A 120 18.93 6.57 8.17
CA ALA A 120 19.31 6.74 6.76
C ALA A 120 20.16 5.60 6.21
N ALA A 121 21.19 5.17 6.95
CA ALA A 121 22.06 4.07 6.53
C ALA A 121 21.30 2.76 6.29
N LYS A 122 20.32 2.43 7.15
CA LYS A 122 19.49 1.23 6.98
C LYS A 122 18.55 1.35 5.81
N LYS A 123 17.98 2.56 5.58
CA LYS A 123 17.05 2.79 4.48
C LYS A 123 17.75 2.79 3.11
N ALA A 124 19.00 3.20 3.06
CA ALA A 124 19.82 3.15 1.85
C ALA A 124 20.34 1.74 1.52
N ASP A 125 20.16 0.74 2.41
CA ASP A 125 20.66 -0.63 2.21
C ASP A 125 19.60 -1.68 2.60
N PRO A 126 18.44 -1.73 1.93
CA PRO A 126 17.42 -2.74 2.19
C PRO A 126 17.90 -4.13 1.77
N ARG A 127 17.72 -5.14 2.65
CA ARG A 127 18.21 -6.51 2.46
C ARG A 127 17.11 -7.54 2.18
N ASN A 128 15.87 -7.14 2.33
CA ASN A 128 14.70 -8.01 2.10
C ASN A 128 13.49 -7.18 1.68
N VAL A 129 12.43 -7.87 1.26
CA VAL A 129 11.18 -7.24 0.81
C VAL A 129 10.61 -6.26 1.84
N VAL A 130 10.62 -6.60 3.12
CA VAL A 130 10.06 -5.74 4.18
C VAL A 130 10.90 -4.48 4.35
N ASP A 131 12.22 -4.60 4.34
CA ASP A 131 13.11 -3.42 4.37
C ASP A 131 12.86 -2.52 3.17
N GLY A 132 12.73 -3.08 1.95
CA GLY A 132 12.40 -2.35 0.73
C GLY A 132 11.04 -1.65 0.81
N GLN A 133 10.01 -2.30 1.36
CA GLN A 133 8.68 -1.71 1.54
C GLN A 133 8.68 -0.47 2.44
N PHE A 134 9.65 -0.36 3.33
CA PHE A 134 9.84 0.75 4.27
C PHE A 134 11.11 1.57 4.02
N SER A 135 11.63 1.53 2.78
CA SER A 135 12.76 2.34 2.34
C SER A 135 12.32 3.38 1.31
N GLY A 136 12.32 4.66 1.70
CA GLY A 136 12.13 5.77 0.75
C GLY A 136 13.17 5.72 -0.38
N PRO A 137 14.47 5.57 -0.08
CA PRO A 137 15.50 5.43 -1.11
C PRO A 137 15.20 4.31 -2.12
N PHE A 138 14.81 3.12 -1.65
CA PHE A 138 14.57 1.99 -2.55
C PHE A 138 13.39 2.21 -3.50
N VAL A 139 12.24 2.68 -2.97
CA VAL A 139 11.05 2.84 -3.83
C VAL A 139 11.27 3.92 -4.90
N ILE A 140 12.03 4.98 -4.57
CA ILE A 140 12.40 6.01 -5.55
C ILE A 140 13.42 5.49 -6.56
N ALA A 141 14.47 4.80 -6.10
CA ALA A 141 15.48 4.22 -6.99
C ALA A 141 14.88 3.20 -7.95
N ALA A 142 14.02 2.30 -7.48
CA ALA A 142 13.33 1.31 -8.31
C ALA A 142 12.40 1.97 -9.35
N ALA A 143 11.64 2.99 -8.94
CA ALA A 143 10.77 3.75 -9.84
C ALA A 143 11.57 4.46 -10.94
N LEU A 144 12.69 5.10 -10.60
CA LEU A 144 13.56 5.78 -11.57
C LEU A 144 14.31 4.79 -12.47
N ALA A 145 14.73 3.64 -11.96
CA ALA A 145 15.42 2.63 -12.74
C ALA A 145 14.54 1.99 -13.84
N THR A 146 13.29 1.66 -13.48
CA THR A 146 12.42 0.87 -14.36
C THR A 146 11.26 1.63 -14.99
N GLY A 147 10.87 2.79 -14.43
CA GLY A 147 9.67 3.51 -14.81
C GLY A 147 8.40 2.90 -14.20
N ALA A 148 8.53 2.03 -13.19
CA ALA A 148 7.42 1.39 -12.49
C ALA A 148 7.78 1.10 -11.03
N MET A 149 6.75 0.93 -10.19
CA MET A 149 6.91 0.44 -8.81
C MET A 149 5.78 -0.55 -8.50
N GLY A 150 6.05 -1.83 -8.75
CA GLY A 150 5.13 -2.95 -8.53
C GLY A 150 5.68 -3.98 -7.56
N TRP A 151 4.99 -5.13 -7.46
CA TRP A 151 5.44 -6.23 -6.61
C TRP A 151 6.80 -6.79 -7.08
N ASP A 152 6.98 -6.90 -8.39
CA ASP A 152 8.23 -7.40 -8.98
C ASP A 152 9.43 -6.48 -8.76
N SER A 153 9.21 -5.21 -8.38
CA SER A 153 10.31 -4.28 -8.06
C SER A 153 11.17 -4.77 -6.90
N TYR A 154 10.67 -5.66 -6.03
CA TYR A 154 11.48 -6.25 -4.94
C TYR A 154 12.51 -7.27 -5.40
N ARG A 155 12.42 -7.75 -6.65
CA ARG A 155 13.50 -8.56 -7.29
C ARG A 155 14.72 -7.70 -7.59
N LEU A 156 14.59 -6.37 -7.60
CA LEU A 156 15.64 -5.40 -7.89
C LEU A 156 16.48 -5.03 -6.67
N LEU A 157 16.29 -5.68 -5.52
CA LEU A 157 17.05 -5.37 -4.29
C LEU A 157 18.57 -5.45 -4.48
N GLU A 158 19.04 -6.35 -5.35
CA GLU A 158 20.47 -6.51 -5.71
C GLU A 158 20.78 -6.06 -7.15
N ASP A 159 19.84 -5.41 -7.84
CA ASP A 159 20.06 -4.89 -9.19
C ASP A 159 21.11 -3.76 -9.16
N SER A 160 22.05 -3.79 -10.09
CA SER A 160 23.19 -2.86 -10.12
C SER A 160 22.77 -1.42 -10.35
N THR A 161 21.75 -1.17 -11.17
CA THR A 161 21.23 0.18 -11.46
C THR A 161 20.54 0.75 -10.21
N VAL A 162 19.69 -0.05 -9.56
CA VAL A 162 19.03 0.35 -8.32
C VAL A 162 20.05 0.59 -7.22
N ARG A 163 21.03 -0.31 -7.06
CA ARG A 163 22.11 -0.17 -6.07
C ARG A 163 22.97 1.07 -6.31
N ALA A 164 23.20 1.46 -7.56
CA ALA A 164 23.93 2.70 -7.88
C ALA A 164 23.12 3.97 -7.54
N LEU A 165 21.79 3.91 -7.61
CA LEU A 165 20.91 5.04 -7.27
C LEU A 165 20.68 5.18 -5.76
N LEU A 166 20.67 4.10 -4.98
CA LEU A 166 20.36 4.13 -3.54
C LEU A 166 21.16 5.19 -2.76
N PRO A 167 22.49 5.30 -2.88
CA PRO A 167 23.27 6.29 -2.16
C PRO A 167 23.03 7.75 -2.64
N LYS A 168 22.43 7.93 -3.81
CA LYS A 168 22.07 9.24 -4.36
C LYS A 168 20.73 9.75 -3.81
N VAL A 169 19.90 8.90 -3.18
CA VAL A 169 18.61 9.30 -2.63
C VAL A 169 18.75 9.72 -1.17
N ARG A 170 18.47 10.97 -0.90
CA ARG A 170 18.43 11.55 0.45
C ARG A 170 16.97 11.88 0.84
N CYS A 171 16.49 11.29 1.93
CA CYS A 171 15.23 11.69 2.54
C CYS A 171 15.44 12.89 3.47
N VAL A 172 14.54 13.85 3.40
CA VAL A 172 14.56 15.04 4.25
C VAL A 172 13.16 15.35 4.78
N MET A 173 13.09 15.89 5.99
CA MET A 173 11.85 16.52 6.45
C MET A 173 11.68 17.83 5.67
N ASP A 174 10.60 17.92 4.90
CA ASP A 174 10.27 19.11 4.11
C ASP A 174 9.17 19.89 4.84
N PRO A 175 9.42 21.17 5.22
CA PRO A 175 8.44 21.96 5.96
C PRO A 175 7.13 22.22 5.21
N GLU A 176 7.18 22.29 3.87
CA GLU A 176 5.98 22.44 3.03
C GLU A 176 5.11 21.17 3.10
N ILE A 177 5.75 20.01 3.03
CA ILE A 177 5.07 18.73 3.13
C ILE A 177 4.55 18.48 4.56
N GLU A 178 5.30 18.85 5.59
CA GLU A 178 4.87 18.75 6.98
C GLU A 178 3.64 19.61 7.27
N ALA A 179 3.56 20.81 6.70
CA ALA A 179 2.42 21.72 6.89
C ALA A 179 1.11 21.18 6.29
N GLU A 180 1.18 20.29 5.29
CA GLU A 180 0.00 19.67 4.68
C GLU A 180 -0.46 18.40 5.43
N PHE A 181 0.39 17.82 6.26
CA PHE A 181 0.08 16.62 7.04
C PHE A 181 -0.74 16.97 8.31
N PRO A 182 -1.75 16.19 8.71
CA PRO A 182 -2.21 14.92 8.15
C PRO A 182 -3.30 15.04 7.08
N ALA A 183 -3.71 16.24 6.70
CA ALA A 183 -4.81 16.44 5.74
C ALA A 183 -4.48 15.81 4.37
N ASN A 184 -3.23 15.90 3.94
CA ASN A 184 -2.73 15.28 2.72
C ASN A 184 -1.51 14.39 3.01
N MET A 185 -1.36 13.33 2.22
CA MET A 185 -0.18 12.45 2.23
C MET A 185 0.79 12.88 1.13
N SER A 186 1.06 14.18 1.07
CA SER A 186 1.89 14.80 0.05
C SER A 186 3.36 14.37 0.13
N GLY A 187 4.10 14.63 -0.94
CA GLY A 187 5.54 14.40 -1.03
C GLY A 187 6.14 15.17 -2.19
N LYS A 188 7.46 15.38 -2.12
CA LYS A 188 8.20 16.15 -3.12
C LYS A 188 9.46 15.39 -3.51
N VAL A 189 9.74 15.32 -4.80
CA VAL A 189 11.00 14.79 -5.31
C VAL A 189 11.73 15.89 -6.07
N THR A 190 13.01 16.03 -5.78
CA THR A 190 13.94 16.88 -6.53
C THR A 190 15.06 15.99 -7.06
N ILE A 191 15.33 16.09 -8.36
CA ILE A 191 16.34 15.29 -9.08
C ILE A 191 17.34 16.25 -9.72
N ASP A 192 18.61 16.08 -9.39
CA ASP A 192 19.71 16.74 -10.08
C ASP A 192 20.25 15.79 -11.16
N ALA A 193 20.20 16.20 -12.42
CA ALA A 193 20.65 15.43 -13.57
C ALA A 193 21.06 16.35 -14.72
N ARG A 194 22.11 16.00 -15.45
CA ARG A 194 22.56 16.75 -16.64
C ARG A 194 22.84 18.24 -16.36
N GLY A 195 23.34 18.55 -15.15
CA GLY A 195 23.60 19.93 -14.70
C GLY A 195 22.34 20.78 -14.47
N GLN A 196 21.17 20.16 -14.40
CA GLN A 196 19.86 20.79 -14.14
C GLN A 196 19.19 20.17 -12.92
N THR A 197 18.30 20.93 -12.30
CA THR A 197 17.47 20.46 -11.19
C THR A 197 16.02 20.41 -11.62
N PHE A 198 15.41 19.25 -11.45
CA PHE A 198 14.00 18.99 -11.73
C PHE A 198 13.26 18.73 -10.43
N SER A 199 12.11 19.37 -10.21
CA SER A 199 11.36 19.19 -8.96
C SER A 199 9.87 19.03 -9.21
N LYS A 200 9.23 18.12 -8.46
CA LYS A 200 7.80 17.92 -8.51
C LYS A 200 7.25 17.61 -7.14
N LYS A 201 6.18 18.31 -6.78
CA LYS A 201 5.37 18.03 -5.59
C LYS A 201 4.06 17.35 -6.01
N ILE A 202 3.68 16.31 -5.29
CA ILE A 202 2.37 15.66 -5.39
C ILE A 202 1.64 15.88 -4.08
N VAL A 203 0.53 16.58 -4.11
CA VAL A 203 -0.29 16.87 -2.92
C VAL A 203 -1.18 15.69 -2.60
N VAL A 204 -1.90 15.17 -3.60
CA VAL A 204 -2.79 14.03 -3.48
C VAL A 204 -2.24 12.87 -4.31
N PRO A 205 -1.57 11.91 -3.67
CA PRO A 205 -1.00 10.78 -4.40
C PRO A 205 -2.07 9.89 -5.02
N LYS A 206 -1.68 9.14 -6.05
CA LYS A 206 -2.53 8.17 -6.72
C LYS A 206 -3.08 7.14 -5.73
N GLY A 207 -4.37 6.81 -5.89
CA GLY A 207 -5.10 5.87 -5.05
C GLY A 207 -5.83 6.50 -3.86
N GLU A 208 -5.70 7.81 -3.65
CA GLU A 208 -6.60 8.54 -2.74
C GLU A 208 -8.01 8.64 -3.33
N PRO A 209 -9.08 8.77 -2.52
CA PRO A 209 -10.44 8.89 -3.03
C PRO A 209 -10.63 10.00 -4.07
N SER A 210 -9.95 11.15 -3.89
CA SER A 210 -10.00 12.28 -4.82
C SER A 210 -9.05 12.15 -6.03
N ASN A 211 -8.16 11.17 -6.05
CA ASN A 211 -7.25 10.82 -7.15
C ASN A 211 -7.20 9.30 -7.32
N PHE A 212 -8.37 8.67 -7.45
CA PHE A 212 -8.49 7.23 -7.41
C PHE A 212 -7.90 6.56 -8.67
N LEU A 213 -7.66 5.27 -8.56
CA LEU A 213 -7.23 4.44 -9.69
C LEU A 213 -8.36 4.28 -10.70
N THR A 214 -8.06 4.37 -11.98
CA THR A 214 -8.96 3.95 -13.04
C THR A 214 -9.17 2.43 -13.00
N GLU A 215 -10.22 1.92 -13.62
CA GLU A 215 -10.44 0.47 -13.73
C GLU A 215 -9.24 -0.24 -14.38
N ALA A 216 -8.66 0.36 -15.43
CA ALA A 216 -7.48 -0.19 -16.09
C ALA A 216 -6.27 -0.30 -15.15
N GLU A 217 -6.03 0.72 -14.31
CA GLU A 217 -4.96 0.69 -13.30
C GLU A 217 -5.23 -0.33 -12.18
N LEU A 218 -6.48 -0.49 -11.75
CA LEU A 218 -6.88 -1.53 -10.78
C LEU A 218 -6.66 -2.93 -11.36
N ARG A 219 -7.07 -3.16 -12.62
CA ARG A 219 -6.85 -4.42 -13.33
C ARG A 219 -5.37 -4.72 -13.52
N ALA A 220 -4.56 -3.73 -13.90
CA ALA A 220 -3.12 -3.88 -14.04
C ALA A 220 -2.45 -4.24 -12.70
N LYS A 221 -2.86 -3.58 -11.61
CA LYS A 221 -2.40 -3.93 -10.26
C LYS A 221 -2.80 -5.36 -9.89
N PHE A 222 -4.05 -5.77 -10.16
CA PHE A 222 -4.55 -7.11 -9.87
C PHE A 222 -3.77 -8.16 -10.66
N ALA A 223 -3.61 -7.98 -11.97
CA ALA A 223 -2.83 -8.86 -12.85
C ALA A 223 -1.39 -9.03 -12.34
N GLY A 224 -0.70 -7.93 -12.02
CA GLY A 224 0.67 -7.96 -11.48
C GLY A 224 0.81 -8.72 -10.14
N LEU A 225 -0.30 -8.93 -9.41
CA LEU A 225 -0.30 -9.69 -8.17
C LEU A 225 -0.74 -11.15 -8.35
N THR A 226 -1.49 -11.47 -9.40
CA THR A 226 -2.20 -12.75 -9.52
C THR A 226 -1.75 -13.60 -10.71
N ASP A 227 -1.25 -13.01 -11.80
CA ASP A 227 -0.95 -13.74 -13.03
C ASP A 227 0.08 -14.85 -12.82
N ALA A 228 1.09 -14.59 -12.00
CA ALA A 228 2.11 -15.59 -11.68
C ALA A 228 1.56 -16.81 -10.90
N VAL A 229 0.42 -16.65 -10.21
CA VAL A 229 -0.17 -17.69 -9.35
C VAL A 229 -1.35 -18.38 -10.03
N LEU A 230 -2.18 -17.61 -10.74
CA LEU A 230 -3.44 -18.11 -11.33
C LEU A 230 -3.34 -18.34 -12.84
N GLY A 231 -2.36 -17.74 -13.51
CA GLY A 231 -2.32 -17.56 -14.96
C GLY A 231 -3.21 -16.38 -15.41
N ALA A 232 -2.79 -15.67 -16.46
CA ALA A 232 -3.43 -14.42 -16.91
C ALA A 232 -4.93 -14.57 -17.23
N ASP A 233 -5.31 -15.62 -17.97
CA ASP A 233 -6.73 -15.86 -18.34
C ASP A 233 -7.63 -16.08 -17.13
N ARG A 234 -7.16 -16.83 -16.14
CA ARG A 234 -7.92 -17.09 -14.93
C ARG A 234 -7.99 -15.89 -14.01
N ALA A 235 -6.90 -15.12 -13.91
CA ALA A 235 -6.86 -13.86 -13.18
C ALA A 235 -7.85 -12.86 -13.80
N ALA A 236 -7.88 -12.72 -15.12
CA ALA A 236 -8.83 -11.85 -15.80
C ALA A 236 -10.29 -12.27 -15.52
N ARG A 237 -10.60 -13.55 -15.63
CA ARG A 237 -11.94 -14.08 -15.30
C ARG A 237 -12.33 -13.86 -13.84
N LEU A 238 -11.37 -13.97 -12.92
CA LEU A 238 -11.61 -13.66 -11.51
C LEU A 238 -11.90 -12.18 -11.31
N ALA A 239 -11.15 -11.30 -11.96
CA ALA A 239 -11.40 -9.85 -11.92
C ALA A 239 -12.82 -9.50 -12.42
N ASP A 240 -13.23 -10.06 -13.56
CA ASP A 240 -14.58 -9.86 -14.10
C ASP A 240 -15.66 -10.37 -13.16
N ALA A 241 -15.47 -11.57 -12.57
CA ALA A 241 -16.41 -12.14 -11.61
C ALA A 241 -16.52 -11.31 -10.32
N VAL A 242 -15.43 -10.70 -9.84
CA VAL A 242 -15.45 -9.79 -8.70
C VAL A 242 -16.18 -8.49 -9.01
N LEU A 243 -15.98 -7.92 -10.20
CA LEU A 243 -16.68 -6.70 -10.61
C LEU A 243 -18.19 -6.92 -10.85
N ALA A 244 -18.61 -8.16 -11.10
CA ALA A 244 -20.02 -8.58 -11.24
C ALA A 244 -20.59 -9.27 -10.01
N ILE A 245 -20.00 -9.04 -8.81
CA ILE A 245 -20.36 -9.78 -7.59
C ILE A 245 -21.80 -9.55 -7.15
N ASP A 246 -22.35 -8.39 -7.43
CA ASP A 246 -23.73 -8.00 -7.15
C ASP A 246 -24.76 -8.85 -7.90
N THR A 247 -24.39 -9.46 -9.04
CA THR A 247 -25.22 -10.34 -9.85
C THR A 247 -24.87 -11.82 -9.68
N THR A 248 -23.88 -12.15 -8.85
CA THR A 248 -23.38 -13.52 -8.67
C THR A 248 -24.31 -14.31 -7.76
N ALA A 249 -24.92 -15.38 -8.29
CA ALA A 249 -25.84 -16.24 -7.54
C ALA A 249 -25.10 -17.15 -6.50
N ASP A 250 -23.87 -17.55 -6.78
CA ASP A 250 -23.06 -18.45 -5.93
C ASP A 250 -21.61 -17.96 -5.82
N VAL A 251 -21.26 -17.46 -4.64
CA VAL A 251 -19.88 -16.98 -4.32
C VAL A 251 -18.85 -18.12 -4.37
N ALA A 252 -19.26 -19.39 -4.22
CA ALA A 252 -18.35 -20.52 -4.33
C ALA A 252 -17.71 -20.62 -5.73
N SER A 253 -18.39 -20.17 -6.76
CA SER A 253 -17.84 -20.10 -8.13
C SER A 253 -16.65 -19.14 -8.21
N LEU A 254 -16.73 -18.00 -7.55
CA LEU A 254 -15.67 -17.01 -7.45
C LEU A 254 -14.49 -17.56 -6.65
N MET A 255 -14.75 -18.23 -5.53
CA MET A 255 -13.71 -18.87 -4.71
C MET A 255 -12.96 -19.97 -5.47
N ARG A 256 -13.64 -20.73 -6.34
CA ARG A 256 -12.98 -21.69 -7.23
C ARG A 256 -12.03 -21.03 -8.22
N LEU A 257 -12.35 -19.83 -8.74
CA LEU A 257 -11.45 -19.05 -9.59
C LEU A 257 -10.22 -18.54 -8.81
N ALA A 258 -10.39 -18.18 -7.54
CA ALA A 258 -9.33 -17.68 -6.68
C ALA A 258 -8.38 -18.78 -6.16
N ALA A 259 -8.75 -20.06 -6.25
CA ALA A 259 -7.90 -21.15 -5.79
C ALA A 259 -6.65 -21.31 -6.69
N PRO A 260 -5.41 -21.35 -6.14
CA PRO A 260 -4.22 -21.55 -6.95
C PRO A 260 -4.23 -22.90 -7.65
N LEU A 261 -3.59 -22.99 -8.81
CA LEU A 261 -3.35 -24.27 -9.49
C LEU A 261 -2.44 -25.14 -8.61
N ILE A 262 -2.73 -26.43 -8.49
CA ILE A 262 -2.02 -27.36 -7.59
C ILE A 262 -0.50 -27.38 -7.86
N SER A 263 -0.06 -27.14 -9.10
CA SER A 263 1.34 -27.05 -9.49
C SER A 263 2.09 -25.84 -8.94
N ALA A 264 1.40 -24.77 -8.55
CA ALA A 264 2.02 -23.58 -8.00
C ALA A 264 2.37 -23.69 -6.49
N ARG A 265 1.83 -24.71 -5.80
CA ARG A 265 2.08 -24.94 -4.37
C ARG A 265 3.44 -25.55 -4.05
N LEU A 266 4.14 -26.13 -5.03
CA LEU A 266 5.39 -26.87 -4.83
C LEU A 266 6.65 -26.10 -5.29
N ALA A 267 6.50 -24.87 -5.79
CA ALA A 267 7.62 -24.07 -6.31
C ALA A 267 8.01 -22.89 -5.40
N GLY A 268 7.53 -22.85 -4.17
CA GLY A 268 7.70 -21.71 -3.25
C GLY A 268 8.35 -22.06 -1.90
N ASP A 269 9.25 -23.06 -1.88
CA ASP A 269 10.14 -23.33 -0.74
C ASP A 269 11.54 -22.81 -1.02
#